data_25edbd4c0d9de2439814984700729b18
#
_entry.id   25edbd4c0d9de2439814984700729b18
#
_cell.length_a   1.000
_cell.length_b   1.000
_cell.length_c   1.000
_cell.angle_alpha   90.00
_cell.angle_beta   90.00
_cell.angle_gamma   90.00
#
_symmetry.space_group_name_H-M   'P 1'
#
loop_
_entity.id
_entity.type
_entity.pdbx_description
1 polymer ?
#
loop_
_entity_poly.entity_id
_entity_poly.type
_entity_poly.pdbx_seq_one_letter_code
_entity_poly.pdbx_strand_id
1 'polypeptide(L)'
;MPNRYRAQQAGLDSLTCVSSGRKQDWLDLFADDAVIQDPVSVSPLDPTGLGHRGQRAIEAFWDAVMPNGIAGYEIHESFPSGDSCANVQTLITRLPDGTTARTRCVAVYTVNDAGKVISLRAYWDYRKLEQQLQQLGGA
;
A
#
# COMPACT_ATOMS: atom_id res chain seq x y z
N MET A 1 -24.77 5.34 0.90
CA MET A 1 -24.79 4.04 1.63
C MET A 1 -23.38 3.59 1.94
N PRO A 2 -23.09 3.24 3.18
CA PRO A 2 -21.79 2.66 3.48
C PRO A 2 -21.62 1.33 2.74
N ASN A 3 -20.39 1.05 2.33
CA ASN A 3 -20.06 -0.21 1.71
C ASN A 3 -20.21 -1.32 2.76
N ARG A 4 -21.01 -2.34 2.46
CA ARG A 4 -21.19 -3.49 3.35
C ARG A 4 -19.93 -4.36 3.42
N TYR A 5 -19.02 -4.20 2.46
CA TYR A 5 -17.74 -4.90 2.44
C TYR A 5 -16.67 -4.00 3.06
N ARG A 6 -16.52 -4.06 4.39
CA ARG A 6 -15.65 -3.13 5.13
C ARG A 6 -14.20 -3.19 4.71
N ALA A 7 -13.67 -4.37 4.38
CA ALA A 7 -12.29 -4.49 3.90
C ALA A 7 -12.11 -3.83 2.53
N GLN A 8 -13.11 -3.93 1.64
CA GLN A 8 -13.07 -3.25 0.35
C GLN A 8 -13.08 -1.72 0.53
N GLN A 9 -13.92 -1.22 1.42
CA GLN A 9 -13.97 0.22 1.72
C GLN A 9 -12.64 0.69 2.33
N ALA A 10 -12.06 -0.09 3.25
CA ALA A 10 -10.77 0.25 3.86
C ALA A 10 -9.66 0.35 2.80
N GLY A 11 -9.66 -0.55 1.82
CA GLY A 11 -8.71 -0.49 0.70
C GLY A 11 -8.88 0.76 -0.14
N LEU A 12 -10.11 1.15 -0.46
CA LEU A 12 -10.41 2.39 -1.18
C LEU A 12 -9.97 3.62 -0.38
N ASP A 13 -10.27 3.65 0.92
CA ASP A 13 -9.88 4.74 1.79
C ASP A 13 -8.35 4.86 1.87
N SER A 14 -7.65 3.73 1.96
CA SER A 14 -6.20 3.70 1.96
C SER A 14 -5.63 4.31 0.67
N LEU A 15 -6.11 3.87 -0.48
CA LEU A 15 -5.64 4.39 -1.78
C LEU A 15 -5.95 5.88 -1.94
N THR A 16 -7.11 6.33 -1.47
CA THR A 16 -7.48 7.74 -1.49
C THR A 16 -6.53 8.56 -0.62
N CYS A 17 -6.19 8.08 0.58
CA CYS A 17 -5.27 8.78 1.48
C CYS A 17 -3.87 8.86 0.90
N VAL A 18 -3.35 7.76 0.34
CA VAL A 18 -1.99 7.77 -0.20
C VAL A 18 -1.89 8.65 -1.44
N SER A 19 -2.90 8.67 -2.30
CA SER A 19 -2.88 9.52 -3.49
C SER A 19 -3.11 11.00 -3.18
N SER A 20 -3.65 11.31 -2.00
CA SER A 20 -3.90 12.68 -1.55
C SER A 20 -2.86 13.18 -0.53
N GLY A 21 -1.91 12.34 -0.12
CA GLY A 21 -0.90 12.70 0.86
C GLY A 21 -1.44 12.90 2.29
N ARG A 22 -2.57 12.29 2.62
CA ARG A 22 -3.22 12.45 3.93
C ARG A 22 -2.72 11.42 4.93
N LYS A 23 -1.54 11.68 5.49
CA LYS A 23 -0.81 10.75 6.35
C LYS A 23 -1.60 10.33 7.58
N GLN A 24 -2.13 11.29 8.36
CA GLN A 24 -2.82 10.98 9.61
C GLN A 24 -4.11 10.20 9.35
N ASP A 25 -4.87 10.58 8.33
CA ASP A 25 -6.09 9.87 7.95
C ASP A 25 -5.76 8.41 7.56
N TRP A 26 -4.63 8.22 6.87
CA TRP A 26 -4.18 6.89 6.51
C TRP A 26 -3.81 6.06 7.74
N LEU A 27 -3.02 6.64 8.67
CA LEU A 27 -2.64 5.96 9.91
C LEU A 27 -3.86 5.55 10.72
N ASP A 28 -4.89 6.38 10.73
CA ASP A 28 -6.13 6.12 11.48
C ASP A 28 -6.94 4.94 10.93
N LEU A 29 -6.66 4.50 9.70
CA LEU A 29 -7.32 3.32 9.13
C LEU A 29 -6.82 2.02 9.75
N PHE A 30 -5.64 2.02 10.36
CA PHE A 30 -4.97 0.80 10.84
C PHE A 30 -5.20 0.59 12.33
N ALA A 31 -5.41 -0.67 12.72
CA ALA A 31 -5.43 -1.07 14.13
C ALA A 31 -4.03 -0.86 14.75
N ASP A 32 -3.98 -0.77 16.08
CA ASP A 32 -2.74 -0.46 16.80
C ASP A 32 -1.64 -1.49 16.56
N ASP A 33 -2.00 -2.76 16.33
CA ASP A 33 -1.06 -3.86 16.11
C ASP A 33 -1.06 -4.36 14.65
N ALA A 34 -1.56 -3.56 13.73
CA ALA A 34 -1.63 -3.94 12.32
C ALA A 34 -0.25 -4.22 11.73
N VAL A 35 -0.22 -5.05 10.69
CA VAL A 35 1.01 -5.40 9.96
C VAL A 35 0.84 -5.03 8.50
N ILE A 36 1.83 -4.34 7.95
CA ILE A 36 1.94 -4.08 6.51
C ILE A 36 3.10 -4.87 5.94
N GLN A 37 2.84 -5.64 4.88
CA GLN A 37 3.84 -6.31 4.07
C GLN A 37 3.66 -5.82 2.63
N ASP A 38 4.53 -4.92 2.17
CA ASP A 38 4.38 -4.23 0.89
C ASP A 38 5.75 -3.87 0.31
N PRO A 39 6.35 -4.74 -0.50
CA PRO A 39 5.84 -6.05 -0.91
C PRO A 39 6.01 -7.13 0.17
N VAL A 40 5.28 -8.20 0.03
CA VAL A 40 5.47 -9.40 0.86
C VAL A 40 6.89 -9.94 0.64
N SER A 41 7.55 -10.40 1.72
CA SER A 41 8.89 -10.98 1.70
C SER A 41 9.99 -9.93 1.89
N VAL A 42 11.23 -10.37 1.84
CA VAL A 42 12.42 -9.52 2.02
C VAL A 42 12.57 -8.57 0.82
N SER A 43 12.82 -7.30 1.12
CA SER A 43 13.10 -6.29 0.11
C SER A 43 13.88 -5.15 0.77
N PRO A 44 14.41 -4.18 0.00
CA PRO A 44 15.02 -2.98 0.59
C PRO A 44 14.07 -2.20 1.50
N LEU A 45 12.75 -2.31 1.31
CA LEU A 45 11.75 -1.67 2.16
C LEU A 45 11.48 -2.45 3.44
N ASP A 46 11.84 -3.74 3.48
CA ASP A 46 11.63 -4.60 4.64
C ASP A 46 12.72 -5.68 4.65
N PRO A 47 13.90 -5.37 5.20
CA PRO A 47 15.03 -6.33 5.21
C PRO A 47 14.77 -7.62 5.98
N THR A 48 13.84 -7.59 6.95
CA THR A 48 13.50 -8.79 7.72
C THR A 48 12.51 -9.69 7.00
N GLY A 49 11.67 -9.12 6.12
CA GLY A 49 10.57 -9.84 5.48
C GLY A 49 9.40 -10.15 6.41
N LEU A 50 9.42 -9.64 7.64
CA LEU A 50 8.39 -9.90 8.65
C LEU A 50 7.26 -8.89 8.65
N GLY A 51 7.40 -7.80 7.87
CA GLY A 51 6.42 -6.73 7.80
C GLY A 51 6.68 -5.61 8.79
N HIS A 52 5.90 -4.56 8.63
CA HIS A 52 5.93 -3.37 9.49
C HIS A 52 4.78 -3.48 10.47
N ARG A 53 5.09 -3.78 11.74
CA ARG A 53 4.07 -4.03 12.76
C ARG A 53 3.93 -2.85 13.70
N GLY A 54 2.68 -2.40 13.88
CA GLY A 54 2.31 -1.36 14.82
C GLY A 54 2.43 0.05 14.25
N GLN A 55 1.81 1.02 14.92
CA GLN A 55 1.66 2.38 14.42
C GLN A 55 3.00 3.05 14.10
N ARG A 56 4.03 2.87 14.94
CA ARG A 56 5.35 3.48 14.71
C ARG A 56 6.02 2.93 13.44
N ALA A 57 5.98 1.61 13.26
CA ALA A 57 6.58 0.98 12.09
C ALA A 57 5.81 1.34 10.81
N ILE A 58 4.49 1.43 10.89
CA ILE A 58 3.64 1.81 9.76
C ILE A 58 3.88 3.27 9.39
N GLU A 59 4.04 4.16 10.37
CA GLU A 59 4.39 5.55 10.10
C GLU A 59 5.76 5.66 9.45
N ALA A 60 6.75 4.92 9.95
CA ALA A 60 8.09 4.90 9.35
C ALA A 60 8.07 4.39 7.91
N PHE A 61 7.21 3.41 7.63
CA PHE A 61 7.01 2.92 6.27
C PHE A 61 6.47 4.03 5.35
N TRP A 62 5.46 4.77 5.79
CA TRP A 62 4.94 5.91 5.04
C TRP A 62 6.06 6.92 4.74
N ASP A 63 6.83 7.28 5.78
CA ASP A 63 7.90 8.27 5.64
C ASP A 63 9.00 7.81 4.68
N ALA A 64 9.21 6.50 4.56
CA ALA A 64 10.21 5.94 3.65
C ALA A 64 9.73 5.92 2.19
N VAL A 65 8.43 5.65 1.95
CA VAL A 65 7.93 5.40 0.59
C VAL A 65 7.24 6.61 -0.04
N MET A 66 6.88 7.64 0.71
CA MET A 66 6.07 8.75 0.24
C MET A 66 6.79 10.06 -0.08
N PRO A 67 8.16 10.17 -0.07
CA PRO A 67 8.79 11.47 -0.28
C PRO A 67 8.42 12.16 -1.59
N ASN A 68 8.24 11.38 -2.67
CA ASN A 68 7.86 11.91 -3.97
C ASN A 68 6.35 11.80 -4.22
N GLY A 69 5.63 11.11 -3.35
CA GLY A 69 4.18 10.94 -3.40
C GLY A 69 3.70 9.91 -4.39
N ILE A 70 2.41 9.67 -4.32
CA ILE A 70 1.70 8.76 -5.21
C ILE A 70 0.85 9.62 -6.14
N ALA A 71 1.03 9.45 -7.45
CA ALA A 71 0.30 10.24 -8.44
C ALA A 71 -1.14 9.76 -8.63
N GLY A 72 -1.41 8.48 -8.38
CA GLY A 72 -2.73 7.91 -8.52
C GLY A 72 -2.73 6.40 -8.42
N TYR A 73 -3.87 5.82 -8.71
CA TYR A 73 -4.03 4.37 -8.67
C TYR A 73 -5.12 3.93 -9.65
N GLU A 74 -5.10 2.65 -10.00
CA GLU A 74 -6.15 2.00 -10.80
C GLU A 74 -6.51 0.70 -10.12
N ILE A 75 -7.80 0.42 -9.95
CA ILE A 75 -8.27 -0.88 -9.48
C ILE A 75 -8.83 -1.61 -10.69
N HIS A 76 -8.22 -2.74 -11.03
CA HIS A 76 -8.61 -3.54 -12.19
C HIS A 76 -9.69 -4.55 -11.83
N GLU A 77 -9.54 -5.19 -10.65
CA GLU A 77 -10.49 -6.16 -10.13
C GLU A 77 -10.49 -6.08 -8.60
N SER A 78 -11.61 -6.36 -7.98
CA SER A 78 -11.76 -6.30 -6.53
C SER A 78 -12.63 -7.47 -6.06
N PHE A 79 -12.13 -8.23 -5.10
CA PHE A 79 -12.76 -9.46 -4.63
C PHE A 79 -12.95 -9.41 -3.12
N PRO A 80 -14.05 -8.79 -2.62
CA PRO A 80 -14.35 -8.82 -1.19
C PRO A 80 -14.83 -10.20 -0.78
N SER A 81 -14.36 -10.67 0.39
CA SER A 81 -14.77 -11.96 0.95
C SER A 81 -14.62 -11.90 2.47
N GLY A 82 -15.76 -11.95 3.20
CA GLY A 82 -15.74 -11.85 4.66
C GLY A 82 -15.09 -10.55 5.12
N ASP A 83 -14.09 -10.68 5.99
CA ASP A 83 -13.34 -9.53 6.54
C ASP A 83 -12.13 -9.16 5.70
N SER A 84 -12.00 -9.72 4.51
CA SER A 84 -10.87 -9.46 3.61
C SER A 84 -11.34 -8.97 2.25
N CYS A 85 -10.43 -8.30 1.54
CA CYS A 85 -10.65 -7.92 0.15
C CYS A 85 -9.32 -8.01 -0.59
N ALA A 86 -9.32 -8.71 -1.72
CA ALA A 86 -8.14 -8.78 -2.60
C ALA A 86 -8.40 -7.91 -3.83
N ASN A 87 -7.50 -6.96 -4.08
CA ASN A 87 -7.57 -6.09 -5.24
C ASN A 87 -6.43 -6.39 -6.19
N VAL A 88 -6.75 -6.51 -7.48
CA VAL A 88 -5.74 -6.40 -8.54
C VAL A 88 -5.70 -4.91 -8.90
N GLN A 89 -4.58 -4.27 -8.64
CA GLN A 89 -4.46 -2.82 -8.76
C GLN A 89 -3.11 -2.40 -9.30
N THR A 90 -3.02 -1.16 -9.79
CA THR A 90 -1.77 -0.53 -10.18
C THR A 90 -1.60 0.74 -9.35
N LEU A 91 -0.44 0.88 -8.72
CA LEU A 91 -0.08 2.10 -8.01
C LEU A 91 0.84 2.92 -8.93
N ILE A 92 0.57 4.21 -9.02
CA ILE A 92 1.33 5.13 -9.87
C ILE A 92 2.15 6.02 -8.96
N THR A 93 3.46 5.74 -8.90
CA THR A 93 4.40 6.40 -7.98
C THR A 93 5.16 7.50 -8.71
N ARG A 94 5.29 8.69 -8.09
CA ARG A 94 6.18 9.74 -8.62
C ARG A 94 7.62 9.38 -8.35
N LEU A 95 8.46 9.56 -9.36
CA LEU A 95 9.90 9.36 -9.26
C LEU A 95 10.60 10.71 -9.03
N PRO A 96 11.89 10.70 -8.60
CA PRO A 96 12.59 11.94 -8.28
C PRO A 96 12.67 12.95 -9.42
N ASP A 97 12.63 12.50 -10.68
CA ASP A 97 12.68 13.37 -11.84
C ASP A 97 11.29 13.90 -12.28
N GLY A 98 10.24 13.58 -11.52
CA GLY A 98 8.87 13.98 -11.84
C GLY A 98 8.11 13.03 -12.76
N THR A 99 8.78 12.03 -13.34
CA THR A 99 8.10 10.98 -14.09
C THR A 99 7.41 10.00 -13.13
N THR A 100 6.73 8.99 -13.65
CA THR A 100 5.99 8.03 -12.84
C THR A 100 6.44 6.61 -13.13
N ALA A 101 6.33 5.75 -12.12
CA ALA A 101 6.46 4.30 -12.23
C ALA A 101 5.12 3.65 -11.91
N ARG A 102 4.77 2.63 -12.68
CA ARG A 102 3.53 1.88 -12.49
C ARG A 102 3.86 0.53 -11.90
N THR A 103 3.28 0.23 -10.74
CA THR A 103 3.47 -1.06 -10.06
C THR A 103 2.13 -1.79 -10.00
N ARG A 104 1.99 -2.85 -10.79
CA ARG A 104 0.82 -3.72 -10.73
C ARG A 104 1.02 -4.73 -9.61
N CYS A 105 0.01 -4.88 -8.76
CA CYS A 105 0.10 -5.79 -7.61
C CYS A 105 -1.26 -6.37 -7.27
N VAL A 106 -1.21 -7.38 -6.40
CA VAL A 106 -2.41 -7.86 -5.69
C VAL A 106 -2.27 -7.42 -4.24
N ALA A 107 -3.20 -6.60 -3.77
CA ALA A 107 -3.22 -6.11 -2.39
C ALA A 107 -4.39 -6.75 -1.63
N VAL A 108 -4.09 -7.34 -0.48
CA VAL A 108 -5.09 -8.00 0.37
C VAL A 108 -5.21 -7.22 1.67
N TYR A 109 -6.39 -6.67 1.91
CA TYR A 109 -6.75 -5.95 3.12
C TYR A 109 -7.61 -6.83 4.00
N THR A 110 -7.27 -6.93 5.29
CA THR A 110 -8.11 -7.64 6.28
C THR A 110 -8.43 -6.68 7.40
N VAL A 111 -9.69 -6.64 7.83
CA VAL A 111 -10.17 -5.73 8.88
C VAL A 111 -10.66 -6.50 10.09
N ASN A 112 -10.67 -5.84 11.26
CA ASN A 112 -11.30 -6.37 12.47
C ASN A 112 -12.77 -5.95 12.55
N ASP A 113 -13.43 -6.30 13.65
CA ASP A 113 -14.86 -6.01 13.85
C ASP A 113 -15.16 -4.51 13.88
N ALA A 114 -14.18 -3.68 14.23
CA ALA A 114 -14.32 -2.23 14.21
C ALA A 114 -14.06 -1.62 12.81
N GLY A 115 -13.75 -2.46 11.82
CA GLY A 115 -13.44 -1.99 10.47
C GLY A 115 -12.04 -1.45 10.28
N LYS A 116 -11.17 -1.59 11.29
CA LYS A 116 -9.76 -1.17 11.18
C LYS A 116 -8.94 -2.23 10.46
N VAL A 117 -8.00 -1.81 9.63
CA VAL A 117 -7.10 -2.73 8.94
C VAL A 117 -6.17 -3.37 9.95
N ILE A 118 -6.15 -4.71 9.99
CA ILE A 118 -5.21 -5.48 10.82
C ILE A 118 -4.07 -6.05 9.99
N SER A 119 -4.26 -6.16 8.68
CA SER A 119 -3.25 -6.71 7.78
C SER A 119 -3.41 -6.12 6.39
N LEU A 120 -2.32 -5.64 5.83
CA LEU A 120 -2.22 -5.27 4.41
C LEU A 120 -1.05 -6.05 3.83
N ARG A 121 -1.33 -6.91 2.87
CA ARG A 121 -0.32 -7.69 2.17
C ARG A 121 -0.39 -7.38 0.68
N ALA A 122 0.66 -6.80 0.14
CA ALA A 122 0.76 -6.46 -1.28
C ALA A 122 1.82 -7.32 -1.95
N TYR A 123 1.44 -7.96 -3.04
CA TYR A 123 2.26 -8.92 -3.77
C TYR A 123 2.75 -8.27 -5.07
N TRP A 124 4.03 -7.90 -5.12
CA TRP A 124 4.69 -7.33 -6.28
C TRP A 124 6.20 -7.53 -6.17
N ASP A 125 6.90 -7.42 -7.28
CA ASP A 125 8.35 -7.66 -7.32
C ASP A 125 9.10 -6.32 -7.28
N TYR A 126 9.80 -6.06 -6.17
CA TYR A 126 10.57 -4.83 -5.98
C TYR A 126 11.62 -4.64 -7.08
N ARG A 127 12.16 -5.72 -7.65
CA ARG A 127 13.17 -5.62 -8.71
C ARG A 127 12.66 -4.89 -9.95
N LYS A 128 11.36 -4.98 -10.23
CA LYS A 128 10.76 -4.25 -11.36
C LYS A 128 10.79 -2.73 -11.11
N LEU A 129 10.58 -2.30 -9.88
CA LEU A 129 10.70 -0.89 -9.52
C LEU A 129 12.17 -0.44 -9.60
N GLU A 130 13.10 -1.25 -9.09
CA GLU A 130 14.53 -0.97 -9.19
C GLU A 130 14.97 -0.78 -10.65
N GLN A 131 14.46 -1.61 -11.57
CA GLN A 131 14.78 -1.49 -12.99
C GLN A 131 14.30 -0.15 -13.55
N GLN A 132 13.12 0.32 -13.16
CA GLN A 132 12.62 1.61 -13.59
C GLN A 132 13.48 2.76 -13.04
N LEU A 133 13.91 2.66 -11.77
CA LEU A 133 14.79 3.65 -11.15
C LEU A 133 16.15 3.66 -11.81
N GLN A 134 16.71 2.51 -12.17
CA GLN A 134 17.99 2.39 -12.86
C GLN A 134 17.95 3.01 -14.24
N GLN A 135 16.85 2.89 -14.96
CA GLN A 135 16.68 3.50 -16.26
C GLN A 135 16.78 5.04 -16.18
N LEU A 136 16.29 5.64 -15.09
CA LEU A 136 16.44 7.07 -14.87
C LEU A 136 17.89 7.46 -14.65
N GLY A 137 18.62 6.68 -13.83
CA GLY A 137 20.02 6.97 -13.50
C GLY A 137 21.00 6.59 -14.59
N GLY A 138 20.63 5.63 -15.46
CA GLY A 138 21.49 5.10 -16.50
C GLY A 138 21.36 5.77 -17.87
N ALA A 139 20.54 6.78 -17.96
CA ALA A 139 20.30 7.48 -19.23
C ALA A 139 21.53 8.23 -19.73
#